data_0dfcd0246235548307187c9fa7d5d0d0
#
_entry.id   0dfcd0246235548307187c9fa7d5d0d0
#
_cell.length_a   1.000
_cell.length_b   1.000
_cell.length_c   1.000
_cell.angle_alpha   90.00
_cell.angle_beta   90.00
_cell.angle_gamma   90.00
#
_symmetry.space_group_name_H-M   'P 1'
#
loop_
_entity.id
_entity.type
_entity.pdbx_description
1 polymer ?
#
loop_
_entity_poly.entity_id
_entity_poly.type
_entity_poly.pdbx_seq_one_letter_code
_entity_poly.pdbx_strand_id
1 'polypeptide(L)'
;MRLAPRQRPPPAVSRRCLAGAVKGSRVQPERDLQAVAAMEALVGAPVTVAIVVVAASALLLLLFRGTGRRENGRVTLQDPETKYALRLVDKEEISHDTKRFRFGLPSPDHILGLPVGQHVYLSAKIGGGLVIRAYTPVSSDEAKGYVDLIIKVYHKNVHPKFPEGGKMSQYLDDMKIGDLIDFRGPNGLLVYKGAGTFLIKPHKKSEAEKKFAKHLGMIAGGTGITPMLQLIRRITSDPKDSTKCYLLFANQTEKDILLRAELEDLAKSHPEQFTLWYTLDRPPQDWKYSSGFITADMIKAHLPSPSSETLILMCGPPPMIQFACQPNLDKLGYPKSCTFSY
;
A
#
# COMPACT_ATOMS: atom_id res chain seq x y z
N MET A 1 -58.62 1.32 8.94
CA MET A 1 -59.75 2.00 8.27
C MET A 1 -59.32 2.44 6.89
N ARG A 2 -60.01 1.81 5.90
CA ARG A 2 -60.15 2.18 4.46
C ARG A 2 -58.85 2.36 3.64
N LEU A 3 -58.61 1.67 2.60
CA LEU A 3 -59.23 0.93 1.49
C LEU A 3 -58.46 1.34 0.21
N ALA A 4 -57.96 0.36 -0.49
CA ALA A 4 -57.53 0.47 -1.89
C ALA A 4 -58.73 0.60 -2.85
N PRO A 5 -58.55 0.98 -4.09
CA PRO A 5 -59.00 0.10 -5.15
C PRO A 5 -58.06 0.05 -6.39
N ARG A 6 -57.79 -1.17 -6.90
CA ARG A 6 -58.47 -1.92 -8.01
C ARG A 6 -58.09 -1.49 -9.41
N GLN A 7 -57.57 -2.48 -10.07
CA GLN A 7 -57.26 -2.70 -11.49
C GLN A 7 -58.48 -2.58 -12.41
N ARG A 8 -58.23 -2.34 -13.69
CA ARG A 8 -59.02 -2.90 -14.83
C ARG A 8 -58.16 -3.15 -16.05
N PRO A 9 -58.54 -4.15 -16.91
CA PRO A 9 -57.74 -4.76 -17.93
C PRO A 9 -58.12 -4.32 -19.39
N PRO A 10 -57.51 -4.94 -20.45
CA PRO A 10 -57.46 -4.43 -21.81
C PRO A 10 -58.64 -4.94 -22.68
N PRO A 11 -58.80 -4.45 -23.90
CA PRO A 11 -59.67 -5.11 -24.88
C PRO A 11 -58.84 -5.79 -26.02
N ALA A 12 -59.40 -6.89 -26.46
CA ALA A 12 -59.00 -7.74 -27.56
C ALA A 12 -59.74 -7.42 -28.86
N VAL A 13 -59.23 -8.05 -29.93
CA VAL A 13 -59.93 -8.51 -31.16
C VAL A 13 -59.96 -7.57 -32.38
N SER A 14 -59.38 -8.01 -33.51
CA SER A 14 -60.22 -8.56 -34.59
C SER A 14 -59.38 -9.09 -35.76
N ARG A 15 -59.67 -10.33 -36.15
CA ARG A 15 -59.30 -10.97 -37.40
C ARG A 15 -60.10 -10.38 -38.59
N ARG A 16 -59.49 -10.28 -39.73
CA ARG A 16 -60.22 -10.46 -41.03
C ARG A 16 -59.29 -11.10 -42.04
N CYS A 17 -59.79 -12.24 -42.55
CA CYS A 17 -59.34 -12.95 -43.72
C CYS A 17 -59.84 -12.22 -44.99
N LEU A 18 -59.08 -12.27 -46.04
CA LEU A 18 -59.63 -12.28 -47.44
C LEU A 18 -58.68 -13.07 -48.31
N ALA A 19 -59.27 -14.04 -48.99
CA ALA A 19 -58.73 -14.91 -49.99
C ALA A 19 -58.76 -14.23 -51.38
N GLY A 20 -57.84 -14.54 -52.26
CA GLY A 20 -57.84 -14.12 -53.64
C GLY A 20 -56.89 -14.97 -54.50
N ALA A 21 -57.44 -15.59 -55.51
CA ALA A 21 -57.03 -16.75 -56.28
C ALA A 21 -55.86 -16.55 -57.27
N VAL A 22 -55.10 -17.60 -57.38
CA VAL A 22 -54.49 -18.31 -58.50
C VAL A 22 -54.40 -17.62 -59.87
N LYS A 23 -53.16 -17.56 -60.46
CA LYS A 23 -52.85 -17.93 -61.80
C LYS A 23 -51.44 -18.47 -61.94
N GLY A 24 -51.29 -19.70 -62.43
CA GLY A 24 -50.03 -20.37 -62.61
C GLY A 24 -49.31 -19.87 -63.89
N SER A 25 -48.01 -19.92 -63.86
CA SER A 25 -47.15 -20.01 -65.02
C SER A 25 -45.98 -20.96 -64.71
N ARG A 26 -45.80 -21.87 -65.60
CA ARG A 26 -44.84 -22.96 -65.66
C ARG A 26 -43.45 -22.35 -65.88
N VAL A 27 -42.53 -22.54 -65.01
CA VAL A 27 -41.09 -22.13 -65.15
C VAL A 27 -40.21 -23.34 -64.96
N GLN A 28 -39.26 -23.50 -65.89
CA GLN A 28 -38.33 -24.65 -66.01
C GLN A 28 -37.35 -24.82 -64.81
N PRO A 29 -37.04 -26.07 -64.39
CA PRO A 29 -36.33 -26.35 -63.18
C PRO A 29 -34.78 -26.33 -63.23
N GLU A 30 -34.14 -25.96 -64.36
CA GLU A 30 -32.69 -26.09 -64.49
C GLU A 30 -31.88 -24.81 -64.23
N ARG A 31 -32.50 -23.63 -64.13
CA ARG A 31 -31.76 -22.38 -63.82
C ARG A 31 -31.71 -22.03 -62.33
N ASP A 32 -32.58 -22.61 -61.54
CA ASP A 32 -32.67 -22.27 -60.10
C ASP A 32 -31.65 -23.01 -59.24
N LEU A 33 -31.19 -24.19 -59.68
CA LEU A 33 -30.16 -24.95 -58.90
C LEU A 33 -28.77 -24.30 -58.96
N GLN A 34 -28.40 -23.63 -60.06
CA GLN A 34 -27.09 -22.95 -60.10
C GLN A 34 -27.12 -21.61 -59.39
N ALA A 35 -28.23 -20.93 -59.28
CA ALA A 35 -28.36 -19.70 -58.52
C ALA A 35 -28.37 -19.95 -57.01
N VAL A 36 -28.98 -21.03 -56.54
CA VAL A 36 -28.97 -21.43 -55.10
C VAL A 36 -27.59 -21.89 -54.66
N ALA A 37 -26.87 -22.66 -55.48
CA ALA A 37 -25.50 -23.09 -55.18
C ALA A 37 -24.50 -21.90 -55.12
N ALA A 38 -24.68 -20.90 -56.02
CA ALA A 38 -23.85 -19.70 -56.01
C ALA A 38 -24.17 -18.76 -54.81
N MET A 39 -25.43 -18.75 -54.36
CA MET A 39 -25.85 -17.96 -53.21
C MET A 39 -25.39 -18.59 -51.88
N GLU A 40 -25.38 -19.92 -51.76
CA GLU A 40 -24.84 -20.64 -50.61
C GLU A 40 -23.32 -20.47 -50.50
N ALA A 41 -22.57 -20.46 -51.60
CA ALA A 41 -21.14 -20.21 -51.60
C ALA A 41 -20.79 -18.76 -51.26
N LEU A 42 -21.66 -17.78 -51.57
CA LEU A 42 -21.41 -16.36 -51.27
C LEU A 42 -21.77 -15.99 -49.81
N VAL A 43 -22.70 -16.72 -49.19
CA VAL A 43 -23.11 -16.48 -47.78
C VAL A 43 -22.22 -17.25 -46.81
N GLY A 44 -21.66 -18.40 -47.21
CA GLY A 44 -20.80 -19.21 -46.36
C GLY A 44 -19.41 -18.60 -46.09
N ALA A 45 -18.85 -17.89 -47.10
CA ALA A 45 -17.52 -17.29 -46.99
C ALA A 45 -17.39 -16.19 -45.90
N PRO A 46 -18.29 -15.23 -45.74
CA PRO A 46 -18.20 -14.23 -44.69
C PRO A 46 -18.46 -14.80 -43.28
N VAL A 47 -19.31 -15.84 -43.19
CA VAL A 47 -19.57 -16.50 -41.87
C VAL A 47 -18.38 -17.31 -41.41
N THR A 48 -17.72 -18.06 -42.30
CA THR A 48 -16.50 -18.81 -41.94
C THR A 48 -15.34 -17.88 -41.59
N VAL A 49 -15.15 -16.76 -42.30
CA VAL A 49 -14.16 -15.74 -41.98
C VAL A 49 -14.47 -15.09 -40.61
N ALA A 50 -15.72 -14.76 -40.33
CA ALA A 50 -16.12 -14.21 -39.02
C ALA A 50 -15.88 -15.20 -37.88
N ILE A 51 -16.15 -16.48 -38.04
CA ILE A 51 -15.88 -17.51 -37.04
C ILE A 51 -14.37 -17.65 -36.80
N VAL A 52 -13.55 -17.66 -37.84
CA VAL A 52 -12.08 -17.72 -37.72
C VAL A 52 -11.53 -16.49 -37.05
N VAL A 53 -12.01 -15.29 -37.33
CA VAL A 53 -11.60 -14.05 -36.68
C VAL A 53 -12.00 -14.05 -35.19
N VAL A 54 -13.21 -14.48 -34.87
CA VAL A 54 -13.67 -14.59 -33.46
C VAL A 54 -12.87 -15.65 -32.71
N ALA A 55 -12.61 -16.80 -33.33
CA ALA A 55 -11.79 -17.86 -32.73
C ALA A 55 -10.32 -17.42 -32.52
N ALA A 56 -9.73 -16.73 -33.52
CA ALA A 56 -8.39 -16.15 -33.41
C ALA A 56 -8.32 -15.06 -32.36
N SER A 57 -9.33 -14.19 -32.28
CA SER A 57 -9.43 -13.14 -31.24
C SER A 57 -9.60 -13.74 -29.83
N ALA A 58 -10.42 -14.77 -29.71
CA ALA A 58 -10.59 -15.51 -28.44
C ALA A 58 -9.30 -16.23 -28.02
N LEU A 59 -8.59 -16.85 -28.99
CA LEU A 59 -7.28 -17.48 -28.73
C LEU A 59 -6.22 -16.46 -28.35
N LEU A 60 -6.18 -15.29 -29.01
CA LEU A 60 -5.31 -14.18 -28.64
C LEU A 60 -5.64 -13.66 -27.24
N LEU A 61 -6.91 -13.47 -26.91
CA LEU A 61 -7.36 -13.09 -25.57
C LEU A 61 -6.99 -14.13 -24.51
N LEU A 62 -7.06 -15.41 -24.82
CA LEU A 62 -6.62 -16.50 -23.95
C LEU A 62 -5.09 -16.52 -23.78
N LEU A 63 -4.34 -16.28 -24.85
CA LEU A 63 -2.88 -16.14 -24.81
C LEU A 63 -2.44 -14.89 -24.03
N PHE A 64 -3.13 -13.75 -24.22
CA PHE A 64 -2.88 -12.54 -23.43
C PHE A 64 -3.36 -12.66 -21.96
N ARG A 65 -4.40 -13.41 -21.68
CA ARG A 65 -4.78 -13.75 -20.30
C ARG A 65 -3.79 -14.71 -19.64
N GLY A 66 -3.12 -15.56 -20.41
CA GLY A 66 -2.08 -16.46 -19.90
C GLY A 66 -0.77 -15.77 -19.51
N THR A 67 -0.45 -14.59 -20.09
CA THR A 67 0.78 -13.85 -19.79
C THR A 67 0.66 -12.87 -18.61
N GLY A 68 -0.56 -12.66 -18.09
CA GLY A 68 -0.83 -11.83 -16.91
C GLY A 68 -0.91 -12.61 -15.59
N ARG A 69 -0.44 -13.85 -15.56
CA ARG A 69 -0.26 -14.56 -14.29
C ARG A 69 0.90 -13.86 -13.57
N ARG A 70 0.59 -12.86 -12.71
CA ARG A 70 1.49 -12.46 -11.64
C ARG A 70 1.94 -13.78 -11.02
N GLU A 71 3.21 -14.13 -11.20
CA GLU A 71 3.83 -15.12 -10.33
C GLU A 71 3.63 -14.59 -8.92
N ASN A 72 2.62 -15.09 -8.24
CA ASN A 72 2.48 -14.90 -6.81
C ASN A 72 3.72 -15.54 -6.22
N GLY A 73 4.76 -14.73 -5.99
CA GLY A 73 5.93 -15.16 -5.25
C GLY A 73 5.46 -15.85 -3.99
N ARG A 74 6.14 -16.91 -3.60
CA ARG A 74 5.80 -17.61 -2.36
C ARG A 74 5.84 -16.64 -1.21
N VAL A 75 4.74 -16.49 -0.47
CA VAL A 75 4.61 -15.55 0.65
C VAL A 75 5.24 -16.17 1.90
N THR A 76 6.08 -15.40 2.60
CA THR A 76 6.73 -15.82 3.83
C THR A 76 5.79 -15.72 5.03
N LEU A 77 5.17 -14.55 5.25
CA LEU A 77 4.27 -14.28 6.37
C LEU A 77 2.85 -14.79 6.04
N GLN A 78 2.61 -16.07 6.19
CA GLN A 78 1.32 -16.69 5.89
C GLN A 78 0.33 -16.62 7.06
N ASP A 79 0.85 -16.69 8.29
CA ASP A 79 0.07 -16.65 9.54
C ASP A 79 0.68 -15.64 10.51
N PRO A 80 -0.09 -14.64 11.00
CA PRO A 80 0.41 -13.58 11.88
C PRO A 80 0.85 -14.07 13.27
N GLU A 81 0.45 -15.26 13.70
CA GLU A 81 0.85 -15.80 15.00
C GLU A 81 2.06 -16.74 14.90
N THR A 82 2.38 -17.22 13.70
CA THR A 82 3.54 -18.10 13.46
C THR A 82 4.85 -17.30 13.48
N LYS A 83 5.89 -17.92 14.05
CA LYS A 83 7.25 -17.39 14.05
C LYS A 83 8.03 -17.94 12.86
N TYR A 84 8.65 -17.05 12.12
CA TYR A 84 9.50 -17.34 10.96
C TYR A 84 10.94 -17.00 11.33
N ALA A 85 11.81 -18.01 11.53
CA ALA A 85 13.22 -17.80 11.79
C ALA A 85 13.92 -17.38 10.49
N LEU A 86 14.33 -16.10 10.39
CA LEU A 86 15.05 -15.57 9.24
C LEU A 86 16.51 -15.35 9.56
N ARG A 87 17.38 -15.62 8.57
CA ARG A 87 18.83 -15.54 8.70
C ARG A 87 19.32 -14.15 8.34
N LEU A 88 20.17 -13.56 9.22
CA LEU A 88 20.93 -12.35 8.88
C LEU A 88 21.93 -12.68 7.76
N VAL A 89 21.79 -12.03 6.61
CA VAL A 89 22.63 -12.26 5.42
C VAL A 89 23.53 -11.08 5.09
N ASP A 90 23.19 -9.89 5.57
CA ASP A 90 24.00 -8.69 5.38
C ASP A 90 23.74 -7.67 6.49
N LYS A 91 24.76 -6.87 6.84
CA LYS A 91 24.70 -5.79 7.83
C LYS A 91 25.58 -4.63 7.38
N GLU A 92 24.97 -3.44 7.23
CA GLU A 92 25.63 -2.23 6.71
C GLU A 92 25.43 -1.05 7.68
N GLU A 93 26.48 -0.29 7.91
CA GLU A 93 26.41 0.96 8.68
C GLU A 93 25.84 2.07 7.82
N ILE A 94 24.70 2.66 8.27
CA ILE A 94 24.04 3.76 7.57
C ILE A 94 24.45 5.10 8.19
N SER A 95 24.60 5.14 9.53
CA SER A 95 25.12 6.28 10.26
C SER A 95 25.83 5.82 11.52
N HIS A 96 26.33 6.75 12.33
CA HIS A 96 27.09 6.49 13.56
C HIS A 96 26.38 5.59 14.57
N ASP A 97 25.06 5.49 14.50
CA ASP A 97 24.25 4.69 15.43
C ASP A 97 23.11 3.93 14.76
N THR A 98 23.08 3.89 13.43
CA THR A 98 22.00 3.25 12.67
C THR A 98 22.57 2.31 11.62
N LYS A 99 22.02 1.10 11.55
CA LYS A 99 22.43 0.04 10.63
C LYS A 99 21.26 -0.49 9.82
N ARG A 100 21.56 -0.94 8.60
CA ARG A 100 20.66 -1.76 7.81
C ARG A 100 20.97 -3.23 8.10
N PHE A 101 19.95 -3.98 8.43
CA PHE A 101 19.99 -5.43 8.61
C PHE A 101 19.20 -6.08 7.50
N ARG A 102 19.85 -6.90 6.70
CA ARG A 102 19.19 -7.70 5.65
C ARG A 102 19.03 -9.14 6.11
N PHE A 103 17.78 -9.61 6.09
CA PHE A 103 17.46 -11.00 6.41
C PHE A 103 17.00 -11.72 5.15
N GLY A 104 17.52 -12.95 4.95
CA GLY A 104 17.13 -13.83 3.85
C GLY A 104 15.74 -14.42 4.09
N LEU A 105 14.89 -14.40 3.06
CA LEU A 105 13.63 -15.14 3.05
C LEU A 105 13.86 -16.62 2.72
N PRO A 106 12.85 -17.50 2.90
CA PRO A 106 13.03 -18.97 2.77
C PRO A 106 13.59 -19.45 1.42
N SER A 107 13.38 -18.70 0.34
CA SER A 107 14.03 -18.90 -0.95
C SER A 107 14.15 -17.58 -1.72
N PRO A 108 14.96 -17.54 -2.81
CA PRO A 108 15.11 -16.35 -3.66
C PRO A 108 13.80 -15.86 -4.29
N ASP A 109 12.79 -16.70 -4.41
CA ASP A 109 11.49 -16.37 -5.00
C ASP A 109 10.44 -15.92 -3.97
N HIS A 110 10.75 -16.03 -2.67
CA HIS A 110 9.83 -15.56 -1.64
C HIS A 110 9.77 -14.05 -1.56
N ILE A 111 8.57 -13.54 -1.31
CA ILE A 111 8.32 -12.17 -0.85
C ILE A 111 7.98 -12.21 0.65
N LEU A 112 8.11 -11.09 1.33
CA LEU A 112 7.75 -11.01 2.75
C LEU A 112 6.24 -11.21 2.95
N GLY A 113 5.40 -10.55 2.14
CA GLY A 113 3.94 -10.62 2.24
C GLY A 113 3.38 -9.70 3.32
N LEU A 114 4.02 -8.55 3.56
CA LEU A 114 3.58 -7.57 4.52
C LEU A 114 2.63 -6.55 3.85
N PRO A 115 1.35 -6.43 4.28
CA PRO A 115 0.47 -5.38 3.80
C PRO A 115 1.01 -3.99 4.14
N VAL A 116 0.91 -3.05 3.19
CA VAL A 116 1.38 -1.67 3.37
C VAL A 116 0.67 -0.99 4.53
N GLY A 117 1.43 -0.38 5.42
CA GLY A 117 0.98 0.22 6.68
C GLY A 117 1.13 -0.71 7.89
N GLN A 118 1.50 -1.98 7.69
CA GLN A 118 1.75 -2.93 8.76
C GLN A 118 3.25 -3.10 9.03
N HIS A 119 3.57 -3.80 10.13
CA HIS A 119 4.92 -4.06 10.60
C HIS A 119 5.10 -5.54 10.98
N VAL A 120 6.33 -5.93 11.25
CA VAL A 120 6.70 -7.23 11.82
C VAL A 120 7.16 -7.05 13.27
N TYR A 121 6.99 -8.10 14.06
CA TYR A 121 7.67 -8.21 15.36
C TYR A 121 8.91 -9.08 15.21
N LEU A 122 10.03 -8.60 15.74
CA LEU A 122 11.20 -9.41 16.00
C LEU A 122 11.18 -9.85 17.46
N SER A 123 11.54 -11.11 17.73
CA SER A 123 11.61 -11.66 19.07
C SER A 123 12.89 -12.48 19.30
N ALA A 124 13.51 -12.25 20.46
CA ALA A 124 14.70 -12.98 20.90
C ALA A 124 14.71 -13.15 22.43
N LYS A 125 15.40 -14.19 22.93
CA LYS A 125 15.71 -14.33 24.35
C LYS A 125 16.97 -13.52 24.67
N ILE A 126 16.84 -12.49 25.51
CA ILE A 126 17.93 -11.58 25.85
C ILE A 126 17.99 -11.47 27.38
N GLY A 127 19.12 -11.83 27.98
CA GLY A 127 19.30 -11.83 29.46
C GLY A 127 18.27 -12.72 30.16
N GLY A 128 17.93 -13.88 29.61
CA GLY A 128 16.97 -14.84 30.15
C GLY A 128 15.49 -14.48 29.92
N GLY A 129 15.17 -13.31 29.41
CA GLY A 129 13.80 -12.85 29.12
C GLY A 129 13.47 -12.79 27.63
N LEU A 130 12.18 -12.98 27.28
CA LEU A 130 11.70 -12.74 25.91
C LEU A 130 11.56 -11.24 25.66
N VAL A 131 12.25 -10.74 24.65
CA VAL A 131 12.15 -9.36 24.18
C VAL A 131 11.48 -9.35 22.81
N ILE A 132 10.45 -8.52 22.64
CA ILE A 132 9.71 -8.37 21.38
C ILE A 132 9.70 -6.88 21.01
N ARG A 133 10.00 -6.55 19.73
CA ARG A 133 9.94 -5.17 19.22
C ARG A 133 9.36 -5.15 17.80
N ALA A 134 8.59 -4.10 17.53
CA ALA A 134 8.00 -3.84 16.22
C ALA A 134 9.02 -3.13 15.31
N TYR A 135 9.06 -3.54 14.04
CA TYR A 135 9.87 -2.91 13.00
C TYR A 135 9.08 -2.88 11.68
N THR A 136 9.16 -1.75 10.98
CA THR A 136 8.61 -1.66 9.62
C THR A 136 9.76 -1.81 8.62
N PRO A 137 9.70 -2.82 7.75
CA PRO A 137 10.70 -3.01 6.70
C PRO A 137 10.82 -1.80 5.77
N VAL A 138 12.03 -1.55 5.28
CA VAL A 138 12.30 -0.51 4.27
C VAL A 138 12.53 -1.09 2.88
N SER A 139 12.67 -2.41 2.73
CA SER A 139 12.61 -3.06 1.43
C SER A 139 11.20 -2.97 0.87
N SER A 140 11.08 -2.96 -0.48
CA SER A 140 9.79 -3.06 -1.15
C SER A 140 9.06 -4.34 -0.74
N ASP A 141 7.72 -4.29 -0.64
CA ASP A 141 6.89 -5.48 -0.39
C ASP A 141 6.96 -6.49 -1.55
N GLU A 142 7.48 -6.06 -2.72
CA GLU A 142 7.72 -6.89 -3.89
C GLU A 142 9.15 -7.45 -3.95
N ALA A 143 10.03 -7.06 -3.00
CA ALA A 143 11.42 -7.55 -2.94
C ALA A 143 11.44 -9.06 -2.72
N LYS A 144 12.15 -9.78 -3.59
CA LYS A 144 12.27 -11.23 -3.55
C LYS A 144 13.55 -11.66 -2.85
N GLY A 145 13.44 -12.68 -2.01
CA GLY A 145 14.57 -13.35 -1.35
C GLY A 145 15.11 -12.66 -0.11
N TYR A 146 14.69 -11.43 0.19
CA TYR A 146 15.20 -10.70 1.37
C TYR A 146 14.19 -9.70 1.93
N VAL A 147 14.46 -9.28 3.16
CA VAL A 147 13.81 -8.15 3.83
C VAL A 147 14.86 -7.28 4.52
N ASP A 148 14.77 -5.95 4.36
CA ASP A 148 15.65 -4.97 4.97
C ASP A 148 14.96 -4.22 6.11
N LEU A 149 15.66 -4.11 7.24
CA LEU A 149 15.27 -3.29 8.37
C LEU A 149 16.35 -2.22 8.62
N ILE A 150 15.94 -0.97 8.82
CA ILE A 150 16.83 0.09 9.30
C ILE A 150 16.54 0.32 10.78
N ILE A 151 17.57 0.13 11.60
CA ILE A 151 17.43 0.10 13.06
C ILE A 151 18.50 0.97 13.68
N LYS A 152 18.06 1.92 14.52
CA LYS A 152 18.94 2.69 15.38
C LYS A 152 19.38 1.82 16.57
N VAL A 153 20.68 1.75 16.80
CA VAL A 153 21.28 1.03 17.92
C VAL A 153 21.40 1.96 19.12
N TYR A 154 20.69 1.64 20.17
CA TYR A 154 20.73 2.39 21.43
C TYR A 154 21.79 1.75 22.33
N HIS A 155 23.00 2.29 22.30
CA HIS A 155 24.11 1.77 23.09
C HIS A 155 23.98 2.08 24.57
N LYS A 156 24.66 1.27 25.41
CA LYS A 156 24.76 1.50 26.85
C LYS A 156 25.50 2.82 27.15
N ASN A 157 25.13 3.44 28.26
CA ASN A 157 25.78 4.65 28.79
C ASN A 157 25.73 5.89 27.88
N VAL A 158 24.89 5.89 26.84
CA VAL A 158 24.69 7.04 25.93
C VAL A 158 23.60 7.98 26.47
N HIS A 159 22.48 7.43 26.93
CA HIS A 159 21.35 8.24 27.40
C HIS A 159 21.19 8.14 28.94
N PRO A 160 21.25 9.27 29.72
CA PRO A 160 21.22 9.23 31.18
C PRO A 160 20.02 8.51 31.80
N LYS A 161 18.83 8.63 31.17
CA LYS A 161 17.62 7.96 31.66
C LYS A 161 17.51 6.49 31.25
N PHE A 162 18.35 6.03 30.34
CA PHE A 162 18.37 4.65 29.83
C PHE A 162 19.79 4.11 29.75
N PRO A 163 20.46 3.93 30.90
CA PRO A 163 21.89 3.54 30.95
C PRO A 163 22.16 2.18 30.31
N GLU A 164 21.18 1.25 30.36
CA GLU A 164 21.31 -0.07 29.75
C GLU A 164 21.11 -0.07 28.19
N GLY A 165 20.69 1.04 27.62
CA GLY A 165 20.42 1.14 26.18
C GLY A 165 19.22 0.29 25.70
N GLY A 166 19.19 -0.02 24.43
CA GLY A 166 18.12 -0.78 23.79
C GLY A 166 18.42 -2.27 23.73
N LYS A 167 17.74 -3.10 24.50
CA LYS A 167 17.99 -4.56 24.56
C LYS A 167 17.98 -5.21 23.16
N MET A 168 16.93 -4.99 22.38
CA MET A 168 16.79 -5.62 21.05
C MET A 168 17.79 -5.02 20.05
N SER A 169 17.99 -3.70 20.04
CA SER A 169 18.87 -3.07 19.05
C SER A 169 20.34 -3.45 19.26
N GLN A 170 20.80 -3.58 20.52
CA GLN A 170 22.14 -4.08 20.82
C GLN A 170 22.27 -5.58 20.46
N TYR A 171 21.24 -6.40 20.75
CA TYR A 171 21.24 -7.80 20.34
C TYR A 171 21.40 -7.96 18.83
N LEU A 172 20.64 -7.16 18.04
CA LEU A 172 20.74 -7.16 16.59
C LEU A 172 22.13 -6.68 16.12
N ASP A 173 22.70 -5.71 16.81
CA ASP A 173 24.04 -5.22 16.51
C ASP A 173 25.13 -6.28 16.76
N ASP A 174 24.96 -7.10 17.79
CA ASP A 174 25.88 -8.20 18.13
C ASP A 174 25.70 -9.42 17.22
N MET A 175 24.60 -9.54 16.46
CA MET A 175 24.35 -10.66 15.55
C MET A 175 25.43 -10.74 14.46
N LYS A 176 25.84 -11.96 14.15
CA LYS A 176 26.77 -12.29 13.05
C LYS A 176 25.97 -12.72 11.81
N ILE A 177 26.59 -12.52 10.65
CA ILE A 177 26.04 -13.08 9.40
C ILE A 177 25.87 -14.58 9.56
N GLY A 178 24.67 -15.07 9.29
CA GLY A 178 24.30 -16.46 9.49
C GLY A 178 23.38 -16.73 10.69
N ASP A 179 23.34 -15.82 11.68
CA ASP A 179 22.48 -15.95 12.85
C ASP A 179 21.00 -15.82 12.47
N LEU A 180 20.14 -16.43 13.29
CA LEU A 180 18.69 -16.45 13.09
C LEU A 180 17.99 -15.58 14.15
N ILE A 181 16.91 -14.92 13.73
CA ILE A 181 15.97 -14.24 14.64
C ILE A 181 14.53 -14.52 14.20
N ASP A 182 13.62 -14.63 15.16
CA ASP A 182 12.21 -14.88 14.91
C ASP A 182 11.51 -13.60 14.43
N PHE A 183 10.92 -13.66 13.24
CA PHE A 183 9.95 -12.71 12.70
C PHE A 183 8.55 -13.22 12.94
N ARG A 184 7.60 -12.32 13.23
CA ARG A 184 6.18 -12.61 13.32
C ARG A 184 5.38 -11.45 12.72
N GLY A 185 4.40 -11.77 11.91
CA GLY A 185 3.55 -10.79 11.24
C GLY A 185 2.70 -11.44 10.13
N PRO A 186 1.92 -10.64 9.41
CA PRO A 186 1.82 -9.16 9.51
C PRO A 186 1.08 -8.69 10.78
N ASN A 187 1.48 -7.53 11.32
CA ASN A 187 0.86 -6.90 12.47
C ASN A 187 0.68 -5.40 12.25
N GLY A 188 -0.29 -4.81 12.94
CA GLY A 188 -0.60 -3.38 12.86
C GLY A 188 -2.08 -3.10 12.78
N LEU A 189 -2.44 -1.86 13.06
CA LEU A 189 -3.83 -1.40 13.09
C LEU A 189 -4.24 -0.66 11.81
N LEU A 190 -3.28 -0.31 10.96
CA LEU A 190 -3.48 0.42 9.71
C LEU A 190 -3.07 -0.44 8.53
N VAL A 191 -3.90 -0.47 7.50
CA VAL A 191 -3.60 -1.07 6.19
C VAL A 191 -3.97 -0.08 5.09
N TYR A 192 -3.05 0.22 4.20
CA TYR A 192 -3.30 1.00 3.00
C TYR A 192 -3.74 0.11 1.84
N LYS A 193 -4.86 0.48 1.19
CA LYS A 193 -5.46 -0.29 0.08
C LYS A 193 -5.25 0.33 -1.30
N GLY A 194 -4.60 1.50 -1.35
CA GLY A 194 -4.41 2.28 -2.59
C GLY A 194 -5.47 3.37 -2.77
N ALA A 195 -5.16 4.32 -3.65
CA ALA A 195 -6.03 5.43 -4.03
C ALA A 195 -6.68 6.14 -2.81
N GLY A 196 -5.87 6.48 -1.80
CA GLY A 196 -6.31 7.17 -0.59
C GLY A 196 -7.16 6.36 0.38
N THR A 197 -7.32 5.05 0.17
CA THR A 197 -8.15 4.20 1.02
C THR A 197 -7.34 3.51 2.12
N PHE A 198 -7.72 3.76 3.36
CA PHE A 198 -7.13 3.16 4.55
C PHE A 198 -8.16 2.29 5.28
N LEU A 199 -7.72 1.17 5.82
CA LEU A 199 -8.44 0.37 6.81
C LEU A 199 -7.73 0.54 8.14
N ILE A 200 -8.41 1.15 9.12
CA ILE A 200 -7.84 1.45 10.43
C ILE A 200 -8.69 0.80 11.52
N LYS A 201 -8.04 0.03 12.37
CA LYS A 201 -8.67 -0.55 13.57
C LYS A 201 -8.43 0.37 14.75
N PRO A 202 -9.47 0.78 15.50
CA PRO A 202 -9.30 1.52 16.76
C PRO A 202 -8.45 0.75 17.79
N HIS A 203 -8.60 -0.58 17.82
CA HIS A 203 -7.79 -1.49 18.63
C HIS A 203 -7.73 -2.90 17.99
N LYS A 204 -6.85 -3.78 18.47
CA LYS A 204 -6.57 -5.10 17.86
C LYS A 204 -7.81 -5.99 17.64
N LYS A 205 -8.81 -5.89 18.53
CA LYS A 205 -10.03 -6.73 18.48
C LYS A 205 -11.20 -6.10 17.75
N SER A 206 -11.10 -4.80 17.35
CA SER A 206 -12.15 -4.15 16.60
C SER A 206 -12.10 -4.48 15.12
N GLU A 207 -13.24 -4.32 14.47
CA GLU A 207 -13.31 -4.30 13.03
C GLU A 207 -12.57 -3.06 12.48
N ALA A 208 -12.12 -3.16 11.25
CA ALA A 208 -11.44 -2.06 10.60
C ALA A 208 -12.46 -1.07 10.02
N GLU A 209 -12.29 0.19 10.34
CA GLU A 209 -13.01 1.30 9.74
C GLU A 209 -12.34 1.69 8.43
N LYS A 210 -13.14 1.87 7.37
CA LYS A 210 -12.65 2.40 6.10
C LYS A 210 -12.58 3.93 6.21
N LYS A 211 -11.38 4.49 5.94
CA LYS A 211 -11.15 5.92 5.84
C LYS A 211 -10.61 6.26 4.47
N PHE A 212 -11.04 7.40 3.95
CA PHE A 212 -10.49 7.96 2.72
C PHE A 212 -9.69 9.22 3.06
N ALA A 213 -8.49 9.34 2.51
CA ALA A 213 -7.67 10.52 2.65
C ALA A 213 -7.02 10.88 1.30
N LYS A 214 -7.35 12.06 0.81
CA LYS A 214 -6.71 12.66 -0.36
C LYS A 214 -5.38 13.32 0.02
N HIS A 215 -5.29 13.79 1.26
CA HIS A 215 -4.14 14.46 1.83
C HIS A 215 -3.64 13.70 3.06
N LEU A 216 -2.43 13.18 2.97
CA LEU A 216 -1.78 12.39 4.01
C LEU A 216 -0.65 13.20 4.64
N GLY A 217 -0.91 13.76 5.82
CA GLY A 217 0.13 14.40 6.63
C GLY A 217 0.87 13.35 7.45
N MET A 218 2.19 13.44 7.49
CA MET A 218 3.05 12.50 8.19
C MET A 218 4.01 13.25 9.09
N ILE A 219 4.09 12.87 10.36
CA ILE A 219 5.07 13.38 11.32
C ILE A 219 5.95 12.23 11.74
N ALA A 220 7.22 12.27 11.39
CA ALA A 220 8.20 11.24 11.72
C ALA A 220 9.29 11.77 12.63
N GLY A 221 9.77 10.92 13.56
CA GLY A 221 10.95 11.19 14.41
C GLY A 221 11.96 10.05 14.33
N GLY A 222 13.18 10.33 13.85
CA GLY A 222 14.23 9.32 13.72
C GLY A 222 13.80 8.10 12.93
N THR A 223 13.89 6.89 13.51
CA THR A 223 13.44 5.64 12.85
C THR A 223 11.94 5.55 12.61
N GLY A 224 11.12 6.47 13.15
CA GLY A 224 9.71 6.60 12.81
C GLY A 224 9.44 6.97 11.34
N ILE A 225 10.48 7.25 10.56
CA ILE A 225 10.39 7.42 9.11
C ILE A 225 10.01 6.13 8.38
N THR A 226 10.31 4.94 8.93
CA THR A 226 10.16 3.68 8.19
C THR A 226 8.72 3.37 7.76
N PRO A 227 7.66 3.51 8.60
CA PRO A 227 6.28 3.33 8.14
C PRO A 227 5.82 4.44 7.17
N MET A 228 6.38 5.65 7.28
CA MET A 228 6.05 6.75 6.36
C MET A 228 6.63 6.48 4.98
N LEU A 229 7.90 6.05 4.90
CA LEU A 229 8.54 5.70 3.63
C LEU A 229 7.82 4.55 2.92
N GLN A 230 7.36 3.52 3.65
CA GLN A 230 6.57 2.43 3.08
C GLN A 230 5.33 2.96 2.34
N LEU A 231 4.59 3.88 2.97
CA LEU A 231 3.41 4.52 2.36
C LEU A 231 3.77 5.42 1.18
N ILE A 232 4.78 6.29 1.32
CA ILE A 232 5.22 7.21 0.27
C ILE A 232 5.60 6.42 -0.99
N ARG A 233 6.45 5.38 -0.85
CA ARG A 233 6.84 4.52 -1.97
C ARG A 233 5.64 3.87 -2.66
N ARG A 234 4.70 3.31 -1.89
CA ARG A 234 3.51 2.66 -2.45
C ARG A 234 2.63 3.64 -3.20
N ILE A 235 2.43 4.83 -2.65
CA ILE A 235 1.59 5.88 -3.22
C ILE A 235 2.23 6.44 -4.50
N THR A 236 3.52 6.78 -4.47
CA THR A 236 4.22 7.37 -5.61
C THR A 236 4.53 6.38 -6.73
N SER A 237 4.59 5.08 -6.45
CA SER A 237 4.82 4.04 -7.46
C SER A 237 3.56 3.69 -8.27
N ASP A 238 2.38 4.03 -7.81
CA ASP A 238 1.12 3.74 -8.50
C ASP A 238 0.60 4.98 -9.25
N PRO A 239 0.68 5.03 -10.59
CA PRO A 239 0.26 6.21 -11.35
C PRO A 239 -1.25 6.49 -11.27
N LYS A 240 -2.04 5.58 -10.72
CA LYS A 240 -3.48 5.77 -10.47
C LYS A 240 -3.77 6.33 -9.09
N ASP A 241 -2.78 6.38 -8.23
CA ASP A 241 -2.91 6.89 -6.87
C ASP A 241 -2.60 8.39 -6.83
N SER A 242 -3.61 9.21 -6.64
CA SER A 242 -3.51 10.66 -6.57
C SER A 242 -3.39 11.21 -5.14
N THR A 243 -3.16 10.34 -4.15
CA THR A 243 -2.98 10.76 -2.74
C THR A 243 -1.75 11.64 -2.62
N LYS A 244 -1.91 12.80 -1.98
CA LYS A 244 -0.80 13.73 -1.72
C LYS A 244 -0.20 13.48 -0.35
N CYS A 245 1.10 13.31 -0.30
CA CYS A 245 1.89 13.03 0.90
C CYS A 245 2.66 14.28 1.35
N TYR A 246 2.59 14.59 2.64
CA TYR A 246 3.29 15.72 3.26
C TYR A 246 4.06 15.19 4.47
N LEU A 247 5.38 15.27 4.45
CA LEU A 247 6.23 14.74 5.52
C LEU A 247 6.95 15.86 6.27
N LEU A 248 6.69 15.95 7.58
CA LEU A 248 7.48 16.72 8.55
C LEU A 248 8.36 15.74 9.33
N PHE A 249 9.68 15.79 9.10
CA PHE A 249 10.63 14.82 9.62
C PHE A 249 11.58 15.45 10.63
N ALA A 250 11.45 15.06 11.90
CA ALA A 250 12.22 15.57 13.04
C ALA A 250 13.42 14.65 13.35
N ASN A 251 14.60 15.27 13.51
CA ASN A 251 15.84 14.59 13.88
C ASN A 251 16.68 15.47 14.83
N GLN A 252 17.71 14.93 15.48
CA GLN A 252 18.57 15.69 16.36
C GLN A 252 19.55 16.57 15.59
N THR A 253 20.27 15.99 14.65
CA THR A 253 21.25 16.68 13.80
C THR A 253 21.04 16.27 12.34
N GLU A 254 21.70 16.94 11.42
CA GLU A 254 21.65 16.63 10.00
C GLU A 254 22.15 15.21 9.70
N LYS A 255 23.13 14.72 10.46
CA LYS A 255 23.69 13.37 10.33
C LYS A 255 22.73 12.26 10.77
N ASP A 256 21.71 12.60 11.56
CA ASP A 256 20.68 11.67 12.04
C ASP A 256 19.53 11.49 11.02
N ILE A 257 19.50 12.28 9.94
CA ILE A 257 18.43 12.18 8.91
C ILE A 257 18.61 10.89 8.13
N LEU A 258 17.80 9.89 8.47
CA LEU A 258 17.82 8.60 7.80
C LEU A 258 17.19 8.69 6.41
N LEU A 259 17.77 7.97 5.43
CA LEU A 259 17.22 7.83 4.08
C LEU A 259 17.04 9.18 3.35
N ARG A 260 17.83 10.20 3.72
CA ARG A 260 17.71 11.56 3.21
C ARG A 260 17.75 11.63 1.69
N ALA A 261 18.78 11.02 1.08
CA ALA A 261 18.94 11.04 -0.38
C ALA A 261 17.70 10.48 -1.08
N GLU A 262 17.18 9.35 -0.60
CA GLU A 262 15.99 8.73 -1.16
C GLU A 262 14.73 9.61 -1.00
N LEU A 263 14.53 10.21 0.17
CA LEU A 263 13.39 11.10 0.41
C LEU A 263 13.46 12.36 -0.47
N GLU A 264 14.65 12.95 -0.64
CA GLU A 264 14.86 14.09 -1.52
C GLU A 264 14.68 13.74 -2.99
N ASP A 265 15.11 12.56 -3.43
CA ASP A 265 14.90 12.06 -4.79
C ASP A 265 13.43 11.77 -5.08
N LEU A 266 12.69 11.20 -4.12
CA LEU A 266 11.24 11.03 -4.21
C LEU A 266 10.52 12.38 -4.30
N ALA A 267 10.91 13.38 -3.52
CA ALA A 267 10.32 14.71 -3.57
C ALA A 267 10.61 15.43 -4.90
N LYS A 268 11.79 15.24 -5.48
CA LYS A 268 12.14 15.80 -6.81
C LYS A 268 11.41 15.11 -7.96
N SER A 269 11.25 13.79 -7.88
CA SER A 269 10.60 13.00 -8.95
C SER A 269 9.08 13.08 -8.91
N HIS A 270 8.48 13.39 -7.74
CA HIS A 270 7.03 13.49 -7.54
C HIS A 270 6.61 14.79 -6.85
N PRO A 271 6.99 16.00 -7.38
CA PRO A 271 6.80 17.27 -6.69
C PRO A 271 5.33 17.63 -6.46
N GLU A 272 4.43 17.14 -7.32
CA GLU A 272 2.98 17.36 -7.19
C GLU A 272 2.30 16.42 -6.17
N GLN A 273 3.01 15.37 -5.74
CA GLN A 273 2.45 14.31 -4.91
C GLN A 273 3.14 14.17 -3.56
N PHE A 274 4.42 14.52 -3.45
CA PHE A 274 5.20 14.40 -2.22
C PHE A 274 5.90 15.70 -1.85
N THR A 275 5.58 16.22 -0.65
CA THR A 275 6.21 17.40 -0.03
C THR A 275 6.99 16.96 1.19
N LEU A 276 8.24 17.44 1.31
CA LEU A 276 9.18 17.06 2.36
C LEU A 276 9.66 18.31 3.10
N TRP A 277 9.60 18.25 4.44
CA TRP A 277 10.15 19.27 5.33
C TRP A 277 10.86 18.65 6.51
N TYR A 278 11.97 19.26 6.92
CA TYR A 278 12.76 18.80 8.07
C TYR A 278 12.69 19.76 9.25
N THR A 279 12.91 19.26 10.46
CA THR A 279 13.25 20.07 11.64
C THR A 279 14.37 19.37 12.40
N LEU A 280 15.34 20.13 12.92
CA LEU A 280 16.48 19.64 13.68
C LEU A 280 16.57 20.30 15.06
N ASP A 281 16.83 19.49 16.09
CA ASP A 281 17.08 20.01 17.44
C ASP A 281 18.35 20.87 17.49
N ARG A 282 19.38 20.47 16.75
CA ARG A 282 20.70 21.13 16.66
C ARG A 282 21.10 21.26 15.20
N PRO A 283 20.56 22.27 14.49
CA PRO A 283 20.86 22.49 13.08
C PRO A 283 22.27 23.06 12.88
N PRO A 284 22.92 22.82 11.72
CA PRO A 284 24.09 23.57 11.31
C PRO A 284 23.74 25.02 10.95
N GLN A 285 24.77 25.88 10.79
CA GLN A 285 24.59 27.30 10.57
C GLN A 285 23.78 27.64 9.32
N ASP A 286 23.95 26.87 8.23
CA ASP A 286 23.31 27.11 6.93
C ASP A 286 22.03 26.27 6.72
N TRP A 287 21.39 25.85 7.82
CA TRP A 287 20.18 25.00 7.75
C TRP A 287 18.98 25.75 7.17
N LYS A 288 18.41 25.22 6.09
CA LYS A 288 17.34 25.86 5.31
C LYS A 288 15.91 25.52 5.77
N TYR A 289 15.78 24.58 6.71
CA TYR A 289 14.50 24.11 7.21
C TYR A 289 14.27 24.58 8.64
N SER A 290 13.27 24.02 9.32
CA SER A 290 12.93 24.38 10.68
C SER A 290 13.96 23.91 11.72
N SER A 291 13.97 24.53 12.89
CA SER A 291 14.80 24.17 14.03
C SER A 291 13.96 23.97 15.28
N GLY A 292 14.44 23.10 16.18
CA GLY A 292 13.78 22.76 17.43
C GLY A 292 12.68 21.70 17.30
N PHE A 293 11.91 21.57 18.38
CA PHE A 293 10.81 20.61 18.46
C PHE A 293 9.65 21.01 17.56
N ILE A 294 8.83 20.05 17.18
CA ILE A 294 7.63 20.26 16.33
C ILE A 294 6.67 21.22 17.01
N THR A 295 6.29 22.28 16.29
CA THR A 295 5.38 23.33 16.74
C THR A 295 4.10 23.35 15.93
N ALA A 296 3.06 24.04 16.44
CA ALA A 296 1.82 24.28 15.70
C ALA A 296 2.07 25.04 14.39
N ASP A 297 3.00 25.98 14.37
CA ASP A 297 3.33 26.75 13.18
C ASP A 297 3.99 25.90 12.10
N MET A 298 4.89 24.98 12.47
CA MET A 298 5.46 24.00 11.54
C MET A 298 4.38 23.09 10.94
N ILE A 299 3.47 22.55 11.77
CA ILE A 299 2.36 21.74 11.32
C ILE A 299 1.48 22.51 10.36
N LYS A 300 1.09 23.73 10.71
CA LYS A 300 0.24 24.60 9.87
C LYS A 300 0.90 24.95 8.54
N ALA A 301 2.22 25.16 8.53
CA ALA A 301 2.94 25.56 7.32
C ALA A 301 3.20 24.40 6.35
N HIS A 302 3.40 23.18 6.86
CA HIS A 302 3.95 22.06 6.06
C HIS A 302 3.05 20.83 5.97
N LEU A 303 1.96 20.76 6.74
CA LEU A 303 1.01 19.65 6.67
C LEU A 303 -0.36 20.14 6.16
N PRO A 304 -1.18 19.23 5.60
CA PRO A 304 -2.50 19.59 5.08
C PRO A 304 -3.42 20.03 6.21
N SER A 305 -4.22 21.07 5.98
CA SER A 305 -5.20 21.57 6.95
C SER A 305 -6.23 20.49 7.35
N PRO A 306 -6.84 20.60 8.55
CA PRO A 306 -7.89 19.69 8.97
C PRO A 306 -9.07 19.68 7.98
N SER A 307 -9.45 18.50 7.50
CA SER A 307 -10.61 18.30 6.63
C SER A 307 -11.09 16.85 6.71
N SER A 308 -12.24 16.55 6.11
CA SER A 308 -12.76 15.18 5.99
C SER A 308 -11.90 14.28 5.08
N GLU A 309 -11.04 14.87 4.23
CA GLU A 309 -10.13 14.17 3.32
C GLU A 309 -8.66 14.19 3.80
N THR A 310 -8.43 14.61 5.06
CA THR A 310 -7.09 14.67 5.67
C THR A 310 -6.92 13.54 6.69
N LEU A 311 -5.79 12.85 6.62
CA LEU A 311 -5.34 11.91 7.64
C LEU A 311 -3.91 12.27 8.08
N ILE A 312 -3.68 12.36 9.38
CA ILE A 312 -2.36 12.61 9.96
C ILE A 312 -1.81 11.33 10.59
N LEU A 313 -0.64 10.92 10.16
CA LEU A 313 0.09 9.77 10.71
C LEU A 313 1.28 10.25 11.52
N MET A 314 1.49 9.64 12.69
CA MET A 314 2.60 9.98 13.57
C MET A 314 3.39 8.73 13.94
N CYS A 315 4.72 8.80 13.85
CA CYS A 315 5.61 7.75 14.34
C CYS A 315 6.93 8.35 14.84
N GLY A 316 7.33 8.01 16.04
CA GLY A 316 8.57 8.51 16.63
C GLY A 316 8.63 8.28 18.13
N PRO A 317 9.59 8.91 18.83
CA PRO A 317 9.71 8.81 20.27
C PRO A 317 8.43 9.20 21.00
N PRO A 318 7.96 8.43 22.00
CA PRO A 318 6.74 8.74 22.75
C PRO A 318 6.67 10.18 23.27
N PRO A 319 7.74 10.80 23.80
CA PRO A 319 7.70 12.20 24.23
C PRO A 319 7.40 13.18 23.08
N MET A 320 7.91 12.93 21.86
CA MET A 320 7.61 13.75 20.70
C MET A 320 6.11 13.68 20.36
N ILE A 321 5.54 12.47 20.32
CA ILE A 321 4.11 12.28 20.01
C ILE A 321 3.24 12.94 21.08
N GLN A 322 3.53 12.68 22.37
CA GLN A 322 2.70 13.09 23.50
C GLN A 322 2.78 14.59 23.82
N PHE A 323 3.96 15.20 23.70
CA PHE A 323 4.20 16.57 24.16
C PHE A 323 4.36 17.60 23.03
N ALA A 324 4.66 17.16 21.80
CA ALA A 324 4.79 18.06 20.66
C ALA A 324 3.72 17.81 19.59
N CYS A 325 3.53 16.59 19.12
CA CYS A 325 2.62 16.36 17.99
C CYS A 325 1.15 16.49 18.38
N GLN A 326 0.68 15.68 19.32
CA GLN A 326 -0.73 15.63 19.70
C GLN A 326 -1.27 16.96 20.21
N PRO A 327 -0.62 17.68 21.15
CA PRO A 327 -1.13 18.96 21.66
C PRO A 327 -1.21 20.04 20.57
N ASN A 328 -0.25 20.06 19.62
CA ASN A 328 -0.26 21.02 18.55
C ASN A 328 -1.32 20.70 17.48
N LEU A 329 -1.57 19.43 17.19
CA LEU A 329 -2.68 19.01 16.32
C LEU A 329 -4.03 19.37 16.94
N ASP A 330 -4.22 19.12 18.24
CA ASP A 330 -5.45 19.48 18.99
C ASP A 330 -5.68 21.00 18.95
N LYS A 331 -4.62 21.80 19.19
CA LYS A 331 -4.65 23.27 19.10
C LYS A 331 -5.06 23.78 17.69
N LEU A 332 -4.66 23.08 16.65
CA LEU A 332 -4.98 23.42 15.26
C LEU A 332 -6.33 22.85 14.79
N GLY A 333 -7.07 22.16 15.66
CA GLY A 333 -8.41 21.66 15.38
C GLY A 333 -8.46 20.36 14.58
N TYR A 334 -7.38 19.55 14.57
CA TYR A 334 -7.43 18.23 13.96
C TYR A 334 -8.26 17.28 14.85
N PRO A 335 -9.38 16.74 14.35
CA PRO A 335 -10.16 15.78 15.13
C PRO A 335 -9.35 14.49 15.33
N LYS A 336 -9.52 13.84 16.49
CA LYS A 336 -8.86 12.56 16.80
C LYS A 336 -9.16 11.47 15.78
N SER A 337 -10.31 11.56 15.12
CA SER A 337 -10.70 10.63 14.06
C SER A 337 -9.83 10.75 12.79
N CYS A 338 -9.14 11.86 12.57
CA CYS A 338 -8.23 12.05 11.44
C CYS A 338 -6.74 11.93 11.83
N THR A 339 -6.42 11.45 13.04
CA THR A 339 -5.05 11.22 13.50
C THR A 339 -4.83 9.75 13.83
N PHE A 340 -3.64 9.24 13.52
CA PHE A 340 -3.23 7.88 13.85
C PHE A 340 -1.76 7.90 14.32
N SER A 341 -1.48 7.18 15.41
CA SER A 341 -0.12 6.98 15.91
C SER A 341 0.24 5.49 15.83
N TYR A 342 1.39 5.23 15.22
CA TYR A 342 1.95 3.88 15.10
C TYR A 342 2.41 3.33 16.45
#